data_7d0420bfb46c1698702c519b22ecc565
#
_entry.id   7d0420bfb46c1698702c519b22ecc565
#
_cell.length_a   1.000
_cell.length_b   1.000
_cell.length_c   1.000
_cell.angle_alpha   90.00
_cell.angle_beta   90.00
_cell.angle_gamma   90.00
#
_symmetry.space_group_name_H-M   'P 1'
#
loop_
_entity.id
_entity.type
_entity.pdbx_description
1 polymer ?
#
loop_
_entity_poly.entity_id
_entity_poly.type
_entity_poly.pdbx_seq_one_letter_code
_entity_poly.pdbx_strand_id
1 'polypeptide(L)'
;MLAKRLTTYILIALVLGLVVGWVTNVAIGHGNPTPDQAATLAAVAKWLGLITTIFLKLIKMIIAPLVFGTLVVGIAHMGDTGALGRVGLKSLAWFICASLLSLTLGLILVHILQPGAGLNMPLPAVNAATDIDQSKFDPIQIISHIFPSSIIDAMAQNDILQIVIFSVFFGVAITAVGERAAPLVKAAEALTKVMLQITDYVMRLAPLAVFAAVANALVERGPEVIGKLGYFMLCVYIGLALLWIMLGLLAWLFVGRRSVSLFRYIREPVLVAFSAASSEAAFPRTLEALDRFGVPSRISSFVLPLGYSFNLDGSMMYMTFASLFIAQAYGIHLDLGTQIFMLLTLMITSKGIAGVPRASLVVIAATLNQFKLPEAGILLVLAVDHFLDMGRSATNVVGNAIAASVVARWEGGIDPEKPAEIEPPHAPSHGLGGGR
;
A
#
# COMPACT_ATOMS: atom_id res chain seq x y z
N MET A 1 -18.53 -7.83 -17.31
CA MET A 1 -17.94 -7.11 -18.47
C MET A 1 -17.23 -5.82 -18.08
N LEU A 2 -17.75 -4.99 -17.16
CA LEU A 2 -17.14 -3.71 -16.75
C LEU A 2 -15.74 -3.86 -16.13
N ALA A 3 -15.51 -4.83 -15.25
CA ALA A 3 -14.20 -5.01 -14.59
C ALA A 3 -13.05 -5.34 -15.58
N LYS A 4 -13.28 -6.18 -16.60
CA LYS A 4 -12.27 -6.45 -17.64
C LYS A 4 -11.95 -5.22 -18.49
N ARG A 5 -12.93 -4.33 -18.72
CA ARG A 5 -12.74 -3.08 -19.46
C ARG A 5 -12.01 -2.03 -18.59
N LEU A 6 -12.28 -1.99 -17.27
CA LEU A 6 -11.64 -1.03 -16.37
C LEU A 6 -10.12 -1.23 -16.32
N THR A 7 -9.65 -2.46 -16.15
CA THR A 7 -8.21 -2.80 -16.19
C THR A 7 -7.56 -2.32 -17.50
N THR A 8 -8.23 -2.56 -18.64
CA THR A 8 -7.72 -2.10 -19.94
C THR A 8 -7.66 -0.58 -20.02
N TYR A 9 -8.69 0.12 -19.55
CA TYR A 9 -8.69 1.60 -19.52
C TYR A 9 -7.61 2.16 -18.62
N ILE A 10 -7.35 1.55 -17.46
CA ILE A 10 -6.25 1.93 -16.56
C ILE A 10 -4.90 1.77 -17.25
N LEU A 11 -4.66 0.66 -17.95
CA LEU A 11 -3.41 0.44 -18.68
C LEU A 11 -3.22 1.45 -19.82
N ILE A 12 -4.27 1.71 -20.59
CA ILE A 12 -4.25 2.73 -21.66
C ILE A 12 -3.97 4.12 -21.05
N ALA A 13 -4.65 4.46 -19.97
CA ALA A 13 -4.47 5.74 -19.27
C ALA A 13 -3.05 5.90 -18.72
N LEU A 14 -2.44 4.82 -18.20
CA LEU A 14 -1.05 4.81 -17.76
C LEU A 14 -0.09 5.12 -18.92
N VAL A 15 -0.23 4.43 -20.04
CA VAL A 15 0.62 4.66 -21.23
C VAL A 15 0.42 6.08 -21.77
N LEU A 16 -0.82 6.54 -21.87
CA LEU A 16 -1.12 7.92 -22.31
C LEU A 16 -0.53 8.96 -21.33
N GLY A 17 -0.62 8.71 -20.02
CA GLY A 17 -0.02 9.57 -18.99
C GLY A 17 1.50 9.68 -19.13
N LEU A 18 2.18 8.55 -19.39
CA LEU A 18 3.63 8.55 -19.67
C LEU A 18 3.97 9.38 -20.92
N VAL A 19 3.27 9.14 -22.02
CA VAL A 19 3.53 9.85 -23.29
C VAL A 19 3.24 11.34 -23.16
N VAL A 20 2.07 11.71 -22.67
CA VAL A 20 1.66 13.11 -22.53
C VAL A 20 2.54 13.86 -21.54
N GLY A 21 2.82 13.27 -20.37
CA GLY A 21 3.69 13.89 -19.38
C GLY A 21 5.10 14.13 -19.90
N TRP A 22 5.66 13.14 -20.61
CA TRP A 22 6.98 13.27 -21.25
C TRP A 22 6.98 14.33 -22.36
N VAL A 23 6.04 14.26 -23.30
CA VAL A 23 5.94 15.23 -24.41
C VAL A 23 5.74 16.65 -23.86
N THR A 24 4.88 16.83 -22.85
CA THR A 24 4.65 18.14 -22.24
C THR A 24 5.93 18.70 -21.60
N ASN A 25 6.66 17.88 -20.84
CA ASN A 25 7.91 18.30 -20.23
C ASN A 25 8.96 18.69 -21.29
N VAL A 26 9.14 17.85 -22.32
CA VAL A 26 10.10 18.10 -23.40
C VAL A 26 9.69 19.31 -24.26
N ALA A 27 8.42 19.47 -24.58
CA ALA A 27 7.94 20.57 -25.43
C ALA A 27 8.03 21.93 -24.73
N ILE A 28 7.83 21.99 -23.42
CA ILE A 28 7.83 23.24 -22.65
C ILE A 28 9.17 23.48 -21.98
N GLY A 29 9.83 22.44 -21.44
CA GLY A 29 10.94 22.58 -20.50
C GLY A 29 12.35 22.33 -21.05
N HIS A 30 12.53 21.49 -22.03
CA HIS A 30 13.79 21.08 -22.69
C HIS A 30 15.07 21.30 -21.86
N GLY A 31 15.31 20.47 -20.85
CA GLY A 31 16.57 20.39 -20.09
C GLY A 31 16.81 21.49 -19.04
N ASN A 32 16.66 22.76 -19.40
CA ASN A 32 16.77 23.90 -18.47
C ASN A 32 15.66 24.92 -18.79
N PRO A 33 14.47 24.76 -18.17
CA PRO A 33 13.33 25.63 -18.44
C PRO A 33 13.62 27.07 -18.00
N THR A 34 13.23 28.05 -18.85
CA THR A 34 13.18 29.45 -18.44
C THR A 34 12.16 29.62 -17.28
N PRO A 35 12.22 30.72 -16.50
CA PRO A 35 11.28 30.99 -15.43
C PRO A 35 9.80 30.89 -15.87
N ASP A 36 9.45 31.37 -17.06
CA ASP A 36 8.09 31.32 -17.61
C ASP A 36 7.69 29.88 -18.01
N GLN A 37 8.62 29.12 -18.58
CA GLN A 37 8.41 27.71 -18.89
C GLN A 37 8.22 26.86 -17.62
N ALA A 38 9.04 27.11 -16.60
CA ALA A 38 8.91 26.47 -15.29
C ALA A 38 7.56 26.79 -14.63
N ALA A 39 7.10 28.04 -14.70
CA ALA A 39 5.79 28.47 -14.22
C ALA A 39 4.65 27.75 -14.98
N THR A 40 4.78 27.60 -16.29
CA THR A 40 3.81 26.88 -17.13
C THR A 40 3.74 25.39 -16.77
N LEU A 41 4.91 24.73 -16.62
CA LEU A 41 4.98 23.34 -16.19
C LEU A 41 4.35 23.14 -14.79
N ALA A 42 4.65 24.04 -13.85
CA ALA A 42 4.07 24.02 -12.52
C ALA A 42 2.54 24.20 -12.54
N ALA A 43 2.02 25.06 -13.42
CA ALA A 43 0.57 25.24 -13.58
C ALA A 43 -0.09 23.97 -14.14
N VAL A 44 0.49 23.33 -15.15
CA VAL A 44 -0.01 22.05 -15.71
C VAL A 44 0.03 20.95 -14.65
N ALA A 45 1.15 20.82 -13.93
CA ALA A 45 1.31 19.87 -12.85
C ALA A 45 0.27 20.07 -11.75
N LYS A 46 -0.01 21.33 -11.37
CA LYS A 46 -1.03 21.66 -10.37
C LYS A 46 -2.43 21.16 -10.75
N TRP A 47 -2.85 21.33 -12.01
CA TRP A 47 -4.14 20.86 -12.48
C TRP A 47 -4.21 19.33 -12.56
N LEU A 48 -3.16 18.67 -13.05
CA LEU A 48 -3.06 17.21 -13.05
C LEU A 48 -3.08 16.66 -11.62
N GLY A 49 -2.29 17.26 -10.73
CA GLY A 49 -2.25 16.90 -9.32
C GLY A 49 -3.58 17.07 -8.61
N LEU A 50 -4.40 18.07 -8.99
CA LEU A 50 -5.74 18.27 -8.46
C LEU A 50 -6.66 17.08 -8.78
N ILE A 51 -6.64 16.56 -10.02
CA ILE A 51 -7.44 15.38 -10.43
C ILE A 51 -7.07 14.18 -9.58
N THR A 52 -5.77 13.89 -9.42
CA THR A 52 -5.28 12.80 -8.58
C THR A 52 -5.70 12.99 -7.12
N THR A 53 -5.56 14.20 -6.59
CA THR A 53 -5.92 14.53 -5.20
C THR A 53 -7.40 14.31 -4.95
N ILE A 54 -8.28 14.73 -5.87
CA ILE A 54 -9.74 14.54 -5.76
C ILE A 54 -10.03 13.03 -5.72
N PHE A 55 -9.47 12.25 -6.63
CA PHE A 55 -9.67 10.79 -6.67
C PHE A 55 -9.23 10.13 -5.36
N LEU A 56 -8.03 10.47 -4.84
CA LEU A 56 -7.54 9.92 -3.58
C LEU A 56 -8.41 10.31 -2.39
N LYS A 57 -8.94 11.54 -2.35
CA LYS A 57 -9.89 11.96 -1.32
C LYS A 57 -11.20 11.18 -1.40
N LEU A 58 -11.72 10.93 -2.61
CA LEU A 58 -12.91 10.11 -2.82
C LEU A 58 -12.70 8.65 -2.36
N ILE A 59 -11.53 8.08 -2.57
CA ILE A 59 -11.19 6.74 -2.04
C ILE A 59 -11.06 6.79 -0.52
N LYS A 60 -10.31 7.75 0.04
CA LYS A 60 -10.09 7.84 1.49
C LYS A 60 -11.37 7.96 2.29
N MET A 61 -12.40 8.68 1.79
CA MET A 61 -13.68 8.80 2.49
C MET A 61 -14.42 7.46 2.66
N ILE A 62 -14.09 6.45 1.84
CA ILE A 62 -14.73 5.14 1.87
C ILE A 62 -14.05 4.22 2.89
N ILE A 63 -12.74 4.35 3.07
CA ILE A 63 -11.90 3.39 3.78
C ILE A 63 -12.35 3.23 5.24
N ALA A 64 -12.46 4.31 5.99
CA ALA A 64 -12.80 4.28 7.41
C ALA A 64 -14.14 3.56 7.69
N PRO A 65 -15.27 3.93 7.07
CA PRO A 65 -16.55 3.26 7.31
C PRO A 65 -16.57 1.82 6.75
N LEU A 66 -15.83 1.54 5.66
CA LEU A 66 -15.75 0.19 5.10
C LEU A 66 -14.96 -0.75 6.03
N VAL A 67 -13.80 -0.31 6.53
CA VAL A 67 -12.99 -1.08 7.48
C VAL A 67 -13.79 -1.39 8.75
N PHE A 68 -14.44 -0.38 9.32
CA PHE A 68 -15.30 -0.55 10.49
C PHE A 68 -16.42 -1.56 10.21
N GLY A 69 -17.19 -1.36 9.14
CA GLY A 69 -18.33 -2.23 8.81
C GLY A 69 -17.92 -3.68 8.57
N THR A 70 -16.89 -3.90 7.74
CA THR A 70 -16.40 -5.24 7.40
C THR A 70 -15.82 -5.98 8.60
N LEU A 71 -15.05 -5.28 9.47
CA LEU A 71 -14.49 -5.87 10.67
C LEU A 71 -15.57 -6.25 11.69
N VAL A 72 -16.49 -5.37 11.98
CA VAL A 72 -17.58 -5.62 12.92
C VAL A 72 -18.42 -6.83 12.47
N VAL A 73 -18.79 -6.88 11.20
CA VAL A 73 -19.51 -8.02 10.60
C VAL A 73 -18.68 -9.30 10.68
N GLY A 74 -17.39 -9.21 10.30
CA GLY A 74 -16.48 -10.36 10.31
C GLY A 74 -16.33 -10.97 11.70
N ILE A 75 -16.19 -10.14 12.74
CA ILE A 75 -16.05 -10.59 14.14
C ILE A 75 -17.37 -11.14 14.69
N ALA A 76 -18.48 -10.45 14.42
CA ALA A 76 -19.81 -10.92 14.85
C ALA A 76 -20.15 -12.31 14.29
N HIS A 77 -19.74 -12.60 13.04
CA HIS A 77 -19.95 -13.89 12.41
C HIS A 77 -18.92 -14.97 12.81
N MET A 78 -17.81 -14.62 13.46
CA MET A 78 -16.88 -15.62 14.00
C MET A 78 -17.50 -16.39 15.17
N GLY A 79 -18.34 -15.75 15.97
CA GLY A 79 -19.03 -16.35 17.11
C GLY A 79 -18.12 -16.79 18.28
N ASP A 80 -16.79 -16.82 18.07
CA ASP A 80 -15.79 -17.29 19.03
C ASP A 80 -14.60 -16.29 19.09
N THR A 81 -14.42 -15.69 20.26
CA THR A 81 -13.30 -14.78 20.53
C THR A 81 -11.93 -15.48 20.46
N GLY A 82 -11.89 -16.79 20.72
CA GLY A 82 -10.68 -17.59 20.57
C GLY A 82 -10.23 -17.70 19.09
N ALA A 83 -11.17 -17.77 18.15
CA ALA A 83 -10.88 -17.75 16.73
C ALA A 83 -10.24 -16.42 16.30
N LEU A 84 -10.74 -15.31 16.81
CA LEU A 84 -10.17 -13.97 16.54
C LEU A 84 -8.72 -13.88 17.02
N GLY A 85 -8.42 -14.36 18.22
CA GLY A 85 -7.05 -14.39 18.76
C GLY A 85 -6.10 -15.24 17.92
N ARG A 86 -6.56 -16.42 17.47
CA ARG A 86 -5.76 -17.30 16.58
C ARG A 86 -5.48 -16.67 15.23
N VAL A 87 -6.48 -16.08 14.58
CA VAL A 87 -6.31 -15.36 13.31
C VAL A 87 -5.35 -14.19 13.48
N GLY A 88 -5.50 -13.42 14.56
CA GLY A 88 -4.62 -12.29 14.86
C GLY A 88 -3.16 -12.71 15.03
N LEU A 89 -2.91 -13.74 15.85
CA LEU A 89 -1.56 -14.24 16.09
C LEU A 89 -0.91 -14.79 14.81
N LYS A 90 -1.65 -15.57 14.03
CA LYS A 90 -1.18 -16.11 12.74
C LYS A 90 -0.87 -15.00 11.76
N SER A 91 -1.71 -13.95 11.71
CA SER A 91 -1.48 -12.79 10.84
C SER A 91 -0.21 -12.03 11.25
N LEU A 92 -0.04 -11.74 12.53
CA LEU A 92 1.16 -11.05 13.03
C LEU A 92 2.43 -11.88 12.80
N ALA A 93 2.39 -13.19 13.03
CA ALA A 93 3.51 -14.09 12.74
C ALA A 93 3.89 -14.03 11.26
N TRP A 94 2.90 -14.10 10.35
CA TRP A 94 3.13 -13.96 8.91
C TRP A 94 3.76 -12.60 8.57
N PHE A 95 3.19 -11.50 9.10
CA PHE A 95 3.68 -10.14 8.82
C PHE A 95 5.12 -9.93 9.26
N ILE A 96 5.51 -10.47 10.41
CA ILE A 96 6.89 -10.41 10.90
C ILE A 96 7.81 -11.22 9.96
N CYS A 97 7.43 -12.45 9.62
CA CYS A 97 8.21 -13.30 8.72
C CYS A 97 8.36 -12.66 7.33
N ALA A 98 7.29 -12.14 6.74
CA ALA A 98 7.31 -11.49 5.44
C ALA A 98 8.16 -10.20 5.46
N SER A 99 8.05 -9.39 6.53
CA SER A 99 8.89 -8.20 6.71
C SER A 99 10.37 -8.55 6.81
N LEU A 100 10.75 -9.54 7.63
CA LEU A 100 12.14 -10.01 7.75
C LEU A 100 12.68 -10.55 6.42
N LEU A 101 11.85 -11.27 5.69
CA LEU A 101 12.18 -11.80 4.37
C LEU A 101 12.45 -10.66 3.38
N SER A 102 11.59 -9.63 3.36
CA SER A 102 11.74 -8.45 2.50
C SER A 102 13.02 -7.66 2.83
N LEU A 103 13.29 -7.45 4.12
CA LEU A 103 14.52 -6.78 4.58
C LEU A 103 15.77 -7.56 4.22
N THR A 104 15.76 -8.87 4.44
CA THR A 104 16.91 -9.75 4.14
C THR A 104 17.21 -9.79 2.65
N LEU A 105 16.16 -9.96 1.82
CA LEU A 105 16.30 -9.91 0.36
C LEU A 105 16.82 -8.55 -0.10
N GLY A 106 16.28 -7.45 0.45
CA GLY A 106 16.75 -6.11 0.14
C GLY A 106 18.21 -5.89 0.50
N LEU A 107 18.64 -6.36 1.68
CA LEU A 107 20.04 -6.29 2.13
C LEU A 107 20.98 -7.02 1.17
N ILE A 108 20.64 -8.25 0.81
CA ILE A 108 21.44 -9.05 -0.12
C ILE A 108 21.55 -8.34 -1.47
N LEU A 109 20.44 -7.86 -2.01
CA LEU A 109 20.40 -7.22 -3.32
C LEU A 109 21.16 -5.88 -3.35
N VAL A 110 21.08 -5.08 -2.29
CA VAL A 110 21.86 -3.82 -2.22
C VAL A 110 23.36 -4.09 -2.20
N HIS A 111 23.81 -5.17 -1.58
CA HIS A 111 25.23 -5.55 -1.60
C HIS A 111 25.68 -6.05 -2.97
N ILE A 112 24.81 -6.77 -3.69
CA ILE A 112 25.15 -7.29 -5.04
C ILE A 112 25.08 -6.16 -6.08
N LEU A 113 24.03 -5.34 -6.05
CA LEU A 113 23.75 -4.35 -7.08
C LEU A 113 24.44 -3.00 -6.83
N GLN A 114 24.79 -2.70 -5.58
CA GLN A 114 25.48 -1.46 -5.15
C GLN A 114 24.93 -0.18 -5.80
N PRO A 115 23.62 0.13 -5.65
CA PRO A 115 22.97 1.19 -6.42
C PRO A 115 23.49 2.61 -6.12
N GLY A 116 24.15 2.83 -5.00
CA GLY A 116 24.74 4.11 -4.62
C GLY A 116 26.24 4.24 -4.94
N ALA A 117 26.91 3.14 -5.29
CA ALA A 117 28.33 3.18 -5.59
C ALA A 117 28.59 3.87 -6.93
N GLY A 118 29.53 4.81 -6.95
CA GLY A 118 29.92 5.53 -8.18
C GLY A 118 28.85 6.48 -8.72
N LEU A 119 27.98 7.00 -7.89
CA LEU A 119 26.96 7.98 -8.27
C LEU A 119 27.62 9.29 -8.73
N ASN A 120 27.71 9.49 -10.05
CA ASN A 120 28.33 10.66 -10.68
C ASN A 120 27.36 11.86 -10.74
N MET A 121 26.89 12.33 -9.56
CA MET A 121 26.08 13.54 -9.47
C MET A 121 26.45 14.33 -8.21
N PRO A 122 26.23 15.66 -8.20
CA PRO A 122 26.41 16.46 -7.00
C PRO A 122 25.52 15.94 -5.88
N LEU A 123 26.11 15.57 -4.75
CA LEU A 123 25.36 15.17 -3.57
C LEU A 123 24.86 16.40 -2.83
N PRO A 124 23.66 16.36 -2.24
CA PRO A 124 23.21 17.41 -1.33
C PRO A 124 24.22 17.64 -0.22
N ALA A 125 24.44 18.90 0.16
CA ALA A 125 25.32 19.21 1.29
C ALA A 125 24.80 18.50 2.56
N VAL A 126 25.69 17.93 3.36
CA VAL A 126 25.33 17.17 4.56
C VAL A 126 24.36 17.93 5.49
N ASN A 127 24.46 19.27 5.50
CA ASN A 127 23.64 20.17 6.32
C ASN A 127 22.44 20.74 5.55
N ALA A 128 22.10 20.24 4.36
CA ALA A 128 20.93 20.72 3.65
C ALA A 128 19.65 20.40 4.44
N ALA A 129 18.80 21.41 4.63
CA ALA A 129 17.55 21.26 5.35
C ALA A 129 16.62 20.29 4.61
N THR A 130 16.01 19.39 5.35
CA THR A 130 14.92 18.54 4.87
C THR A 130 13.64 18.98 5.56
N ASP A 131 12.55 19.17 4.81
CA ASP A 131 11.23 19.53 5.36
C ASP A 131 10.51 18.29 5.96
N ILE A 132 11.26 17.39 6.61
CA ILE A 132 10.72 16.17 7.17
C ILE A 132 10.63 16.31 8.68
N ASP A 133 9.40 16.34 9.19
CA ASP A 133 9.15 16.43 10.65
C ASP A 133 9.41 15.08 11.32
N GLN A 134 10.47 15.02 12.12
CA GLN A 134 10.91 13.84 12.86
C GLN A 134 10.42 13.81 14.32
N SER A 135 9.73 14.86 14.77
CA SER A 135 9.32 15.00 16.19
C SER A 135 8.34 13.92 16.68
N LYS A 136 7.88 13.04 15.78
CA LYS A 136 6.85 12.01 16.07
C LYS A 136 7.41 10.64 16.44
N PHE A 137 8.72 10.48 16.60
CA PHE A 137 9.35 9.18 16.91
C PHE A 137 9.61 8.98 18.40
N ASP A 138 8.54 8.91 19.20
CA ASP A 138 8.60 8.40 20.57
C ASP A 138 7.92 7.02 20.62
N PRO A 139 8.65 5.94 21.01
CA PRO A 139 8.07 4.60 21.11
C PRO A 139 6.84 4.54 22.05
N ILE A 140 6.80 5.35 23.08
CA ILE A 140 5.65 5.41 24.01
C ILE A 140 4.46 6.04 23.30
N GLN A 141 4.69 7.12 22.54
CA GLN A 141 3.63 7.74 21.74
C GLN A 141 3.12 6.79 20.65
N ILE A 142 4.00 6.03 19.98
CA ILE A 142 3.61 5.04 18.98
C ILE A 142 2.70 3.98 19.60
N ILE A 143 3.06 3.42 20.77
CA ILE A 143 2.23 2.40 21.43
C ILE A 143 0.92 3.00 21.93
N SER A 144 0.93 4.20 22.50
CA SER A 144 -0.28 4.87 22.97
C SER A 144 -1.22 5.23 21.81
N HIS A 145 -0.66 5.60 20.64
CA HIS A 145 -1.42 5.95 19.44
C HIS A 145 -2.20 4.78 18.85
N ILE A 146 -1.86 3.53 19.18
CA ILE A 146 -2.61 2.34 18.75
C ILE A 146 -4.05 2.38 19.28
N PHE A 147 -4.26 2.95 20.47
CA PHE A 147 -5.57 2.98 21.13
C PHE A 147 -6.28 4.32 20.88
N PRO A 148 -7.47 4.31 20.24
CA PRO A 148 -8.19 5.55 19.96
C PRO A 148 -8.77 6.16 21.23
N SER A 149 -8.63 7.47 21.38
CA SER A 149 -9.38 8.25 22.37
C SER A 149 -10.82 8.52 21.90
N SER A 150 -11.02 8.55 20.58
CA SER A 150 -12.32 8.75 19.93
C SER A 150 -12.36 8.02 18.58
N ILE A 151 -13.37 7.20 18.37
CA ILE A 151 -13.58 6.56 17.06
C ILE A 151 -13.90 7.56 15.96
N ILE A 152 -14.60 8.63 16.29
CA ILE A 152 -14.96 9.68 15.32
C ILE A 152 -13.72 10.38 14.83
N ASP A 153 -12.79 10.70 15.73
CA ASP A 153 -11.51 11.30 15.36
C ASP A 153 -10.67 10.35 14.54
N ALA A 154 -10.54 9.08 14.95
CA ALA A 154 -9.83 8.05 14.19
C ALA A 154 -10.39 7.90 12.77
N MET A 155 -11.72 7.94 12.60
CA MET A 155 -12.36 7.91 11.27
C MET A 155 -12.10 9.20 10.47
N ALA A 156 -12.12 10.36 11.10
CA ALA A 156 -11.84 11.65 10.45
C ALA A 156 -10.40 11.74 9.95
N GLN A 157 -9.45 11.19 10.71
CA GLN A 157 -8.03 11.12 10.34
C GLN A 157 -7.71 9.95 9.39
N ASN A 158 -8.66 9.03 9.15
CA ASN A 158 -8.41 7.74 8.46
C ASN A 158 -7.29 6.92 9.12
N ASP A 159 -7.22 6.93 10.45
CA ASP A 159 -6.27 6.10 11.20
C ASP A 159 -6.76 4.65 11.25
N ILE A 160 -6.33 3.88 10.27
CA ILE A 160 -6.79 2.50 10.05
C ILE A 160 -6.52 1.64 11.28
N LEU A 161 -5.36 1.80 11.93
CA LEU A 161 -4.99 0.98 13.09
C LEU A 161 -5.91 1.25 14.28
N GLN A 162 -6.21 2.51 14.58
CA GLN A 162 -7.16 2.88 15.63
C GLN A 162 -8.58 2.40 15.33
N ILE A 163 -9.02 2.52 14.05
CA ILE A 163 -10.32 2.00 13.61
C ILE A 163 -10.38 0.49 13.80
N VAL A 164 -9.32 -0.26 13.47
CA VAL A 164 -9.24 -1.72 13.67
C VAL A 164 -9.39 -2.06 15.14
N ILE A 165 -8.62 -1.42 16.03
CA ILE A 165 -8.68 -1.70 17.48
C ILE A 165 -10.08 -1.44 18.02
N PHE A 166 -10.67 -0.29 17.70
CA PHE A 166 -12.05 0.01 18.12
C PHE A 166 -13.03 -1.03 17.57
N SER A 167 -12.93 -1.38 16.28
CA SER A 167 -13.83 -2.35 15.64
C SER A 167 -13.74 -3.74 16.28
N VAL A 168 -12.54 -4.14 16.73
CA VAL A 168 -12.33 -5.39 17.49
C VAL A 168 -13.10 -5.34 18.82
N PHE A 169 -12.91 -4.29 19.63
CA PHE A 169 -13.65 -4.13 20.88
C PHE A 169 -15.16 -4.10 20.65
N PHE A 170 -15.61 -3.35 19.64
CA PHE A 170 -17.02 -3.20 19.31
C PHE A 170 -17.64 -4.53 18.83
N GLY A 171 -16.94 -5.27 17.96
CA GLY A 171 -17.39 -6.58 17.47
C GLY A 171 -17.44 -7.63 18.57
N VAL A 172 -16.44 -7.68 19.45
CA VAL A 172 -16.45 -8.56 20.63
C VAL A 172 -17.59 -8.21 21.59
N ALA A 173 -17.84 -6.92 21.83
CA ALA A 173 -18.95 -6.48 22.67
C ALA A 173 -20.32 -6.85 22.06
N ILE A 174 -20.49 -6.72 20.74
CA ILE A 174 -21.70 -7.19 20.03
C ILE A 174 -21.92 -8.68 20.25
N THR A 175 -20.88 -9.50 20.14
CA THR A 175 -20.96 -10.94 20.37
C THR A 175 -21.36 -11.26 21.81
N ALA A 176 -20.85 -10.53 22.79
CA ALA A 176 -21.19 -10.67 24.19
C ALA A 176 -22.63 -10.24 24.54
N VAL A 177 -23.15 -9.19 23.90
CA VAL A 177 -24.54 -8.71 24.06
C VAL A 177 -25.55 -9.66 23.41
N GLY A 178 -25.12 -10.39 22.35
CA GLY A 178 -25.92 -11.41 21.67
C GLY A 178 -27.08 -10.82 20.83
N GLU A 179 -28.24 -11.49 20.84
CA GLU A 179 -29.36 -11.15 19.94
C GLU A 179 -29.85 -9.70 20.03
N ARG A 180 -29.72 -9.06 21.19
CA ARG A 180 -30.09 -7.64 21.35
C ARG A 180 -29.27 -6.71 20.48
N ALA A 181 -28.04 -7.10 20.12
CA ALA A 181 -27.17 -6.34 19.24
C ALA A 181 -27.31 -6.71 17.75
N ALA A 182 -28.17 -7.67 17.37
CA ALA A 182 -28.39 -8.06 15.98
C ALA A 182 -28.74 -6.88 15.03
N PRO A 183 -29.50 -5.83 15.44
CA PRO A 183 -29.73 -4.67 14.58
C PRO A 183 -28.43 -3.92 14.21
N LEU A 184 -27.43 -3.87 15.10
CA LEU A 184 -26.14 -3.22 14.83
C LEU A 184 -25.33 -4.03 13.81
N VAL A 185 -25.36 -5.36 13.85
CA VAL A 185 -24.72 -6.21 12.83
C VAL A 185 -25.35 -5.96 11.47
N LYS A 186 -26.68 -5.96 11.37
CA LYS A 186 -27.40 -5.66 10.13
C LYS A 186 -27.09 -4.27 9.60
N ALA A 187 -26.98 -3.28 10.48
CA ALA A 187 -26.59 -1.92 10.09
C ALA A 187 -25.15 -1.87 9.52
N ALA A 188 -24.21 -2.60 10.15
CA ALA A 188 -22.83 -2.70 9.66
C ALA A 188 -22.75 -3.44 8.31
N GLU A 189 -23.56 -4.50 8.09
CA GLU A 189 -23.67 -5.18 6.80
C GLU A 189 -24.22 -4.24 5.71
N ALA A 190 -25.27 -3.48 6.02
CA ALA A 190 -25.85 -2.50 5.10
C ALA A 190 -24.84 -1.39 4.76
N LEU A 191 -24.15 -0.87 5.78
CA LEU A 191 -23.08 0.13 5.61
C LEU A 191 -21.99 -0.41 4.66
N THR A 192 -21.51 -1.62 4.88
CA THR A 192 -20.49 -2.27 4.05
C THR A 192 -20.94 -2.34 2.58
N LYS A 193 -22.17 -2.79 2.32
CA LYS A 193 -22.73 -2.86 0.96
C LYS A 193 -22.82 -1.48 0.29
N VAL A 194 -23.24 -0.46 1.03
CA VAL A 194 -23.29 0.92 0.54
C VAL A 194 -21.90 1.45 0.20
N MET A 195 -20.91 1.19 1.07
CA MET A 195 -19.53 1.63 0.83
C MET A 195 -18.91 0.95 -0.40
N LEU A 196 -19.16 -0.34 -0.60
CA LEU A 196 -18.73 -1.05 -1.81
C LEU A 196 -19.39 -0.49 -3.08
N GLN A 197 -20.67 -0.11 -3.01
CA GLN A 197 -21.36 0.54 -4.14
C GLN A 197 -20.78 1.93 -4.45
N ILE A 198 -20.45 2.72 -3.42
CA ILE A 198 -19.74 4.01 -3.61
C ILE A 198 -18.36 3.77 -4.23
N THR A 199 -17.66 2.70 -3.81
CA THR A 199 -16.37 2.30 -4.42
C THR A 199 -16.53 2.09 -5.92
N ASP A 200 -17.58 1.39 -6.37
CA ASP A 200 -17.85 1.19 -7.80
C ASP A 200 -18.03 2.52 -8.56
N TYR A 201 -18.69 3.50 -7.95
CA TYR A 201 -18.84 4.81 -8.58
C TYR A 201 -17.51 5.56 -8.68
N VAL A 202 -16.73 5.57 -7.61
CA VAL A 202 -15.42 6.24 -7.56
C VAL A 202 -14.42 5.57 -8.51
N MET A 203 -14.42 4.24 -8.57
CA MET A 203 -13.50 3.48 -9.45
C MET A 203 -13.69 3.74 -10.94
N ARG A 204 -14.84 4.25 -11.37
CA ARG A 204 -15.02 4.70 -12.76
C ARG A 204 -14.13 5.89 -13.13
N LEU A 205 -13.68 6.65 -12.14
CA LEU A 205 -12.74 7.77 -12.31
C LEU A 205 -11.29 7.32 -12.31
N ALA A 206 -10.98 6.07 -11.94
CA ALA A 206 -9.63 5.57 -11.81
C ALA A 206 -8.76 5.77 -13.08
N PRO A 207 -9.24 5.50 -14.31
CA PRO A 207 -8.42 5.73 -15.50
C PRO A 207 -7.98 7.20 -15.64
N LEU A 208 -8.89 8.15 -15.37
CA LEU A 208 -8.56 9.59 -15.42
C LEU A 208 -7.54 9.97 -14.35
N ALA A 209 -7.71 9.46 -13.14
CA ALA A 209 -6.79 9.71 -12.04
C ALA A 209 -5.40 9.12 -12.31
N VAL A 210 -5.34 7.92 -12.88
CA VAL A 210 -4.08 7.26 -13.29
C VAL A 210 -3.35 8.06 -14.36
N PHE A 211 -4.06 8.46 -15.41
CA PHE A 211 -3.51 9.35 -16.44
C PHE A 211 -2.90 10.61 -15.80
N ALA A 212 -3.68 11.29 -14.96
CA ALA A 212 -3.26 12.53 -14.32
C ALA A 212 -2.07 12.35 -13.37
N ALA A 213 -2.06 11.29 -12.57
CA ALA A 213 -0.97 11.00 -11.63
C ALA A 213 0.36 10.75 -12.35
N VAL A 214 0.34 9.91 -13.40
CA VAL A 214 1.54 9.55 -14.15
C VAL A 214 2.04 10.73 -15.00
N ALA A 215 1.13 11.46 -15.66
CA ALA A 215 1.49 12.65 -16.41
C ALA A 215 2.08 13.73 -15.49
N ASN A 216 1.46 13.96 -14.32
CA ASN A 216 1.96 14.91 -13.32
C ASN A 216 3.39 14.60 -12.88
N ALA A 217 3.68 13.34 -12.56
CA ALA A 217 5.01 12.91 -12.13
C ALA A 217 6.09 13.24 -13.16
N LEU A 218 5.81 13.04 -14.45
CA LEU A 218 6.76 13.36 -15.53
C LEU A 218 6.84 14.85 -15.83
N VAL A 219 5.73 15.59 -15.74
CA VAL A 219 5.73 17.05 -15.92
C VAL A 219 6.54 17.74 -14.83
N GLU A 220 6.38 17.34 -13.56
CA GLU A 220 7.11 17.94 -12.44
C GLU A 220 8.59 17.61 -12.43
N ARG A 221 8.94 16.34 -12.69
CA ARG A 221 10.29 15.85 -12.43
C ARG A 221 11.19 15.78 -13.65
N GLY A 222 10.59 15.77 -14.82
CA GLY A 222 11.29 15.63 -16.09
C GLY A 222 11.94 14.26 -16.30
N PRO A 223 12.32 13.93 -17.54
CA PRO A 223 12.98 12.67 -17.87
C PRO A 223 14.44 12.59 -17.39
N GLU A 224 15.10 13.72 -17.11
CA GLU A 224 16.51 13.75 -16.72
C GLU A 224 16.79 13.11 -15.36
N VAL A 225 15.86 13.26 -14.41
CA VAL A 225 15.95 12.64 -13.09
C VAL A 225 15.92 11.13 -13.22
N ILE A 226 15.09 10.61 -14.14
CA ILE A 226 15.03 9.18 -14.44
C ILE A 226 16.37 8.69 -15.00
N GLY A 227 17.04 9.49 -15.84
CA GLY A 227 18.37 9.15 -16.38
C GLY A 227 19.43 9.03 -15.30
N LYS A 228 19.48 9.99 -14.36
CA LYS A 228 20.50 10.05 -13.29
C LYS A 228 20.30 9.02 -12.18
N LEU A 229 19.04 8.78 -11.77
CA LEU A 229 18.68 7.83 -10.70
C LEU A 229 18.06 6.54 -11.23
N GLY A 230 18.07 6.35 -12.55
CA GLY A 230 17.43 5.21 -13.21
C GLY A 230 18.01 3.87 -12.78
N TYR A 231 19.31 3.80 -12.53
CA TYR A 231 19.93 2.58 -12.02
C TYR A 231 19.44 2.24 -10.61
N PHE A 232 19.33 3.21 -9.71
CA PHE A 232 18.75 3.00 -8.39
C PHE A 232 17.29 2.51 -8.49
N MET A 233 16.48 3.17 -9.34
CA MET A 233 15.10 2.75 -9.60
C MET A 233 15.04 1.30 -10.11
N LEU A 234 15.89 0.97 -11.11
CA LEU A 234 15.96 -0.38 -11.67
C LEU A 234 16.29 -1.42 -10.60
N CYS A 235 17.27 -1.14 -9.74
CA CYS A 235 17.64 -2.03 -8.62
C CYS A 235 16.47 -2.28 -7.67
N VAL A 236 15.73 -1.23 -7.31
CA VAL A 236 14.53 -1.38 -6.46
C VAL A 236 13.47 -2.22 -7.16
N TYR A 237 13.17 -1.97 -8.44
CA TYR A 237 12.18 -2.76 -9.18
C TYR A 237 12.60 -4.23 -9.38
N ILE A 238 13.89 -4.51 -9.57
CA ILE A 238 14.43 -5.89 -9.54
C ILE A 238 14.15 -6.51 -8.16
N GLY A 239 14.41 -5.78 -7.07
CA GLY A 239 14.12 -6.23 -5.72
C GLY A 239 12.64 -6.55 -5.51
N LEU A 240 11.74 -5.66 -5.94
CA LEU A 240 10.30 -5.88 -5.86
C LEU A 240 9.84 -7.09 -6.70
N ALA A 241 10.40 -7.26 -7.91
CA ALA A 241 10.08 -8.42 -8.76
C ALA A 241 10.52 -9.75 -8.12
N LEU A 242 11.72 -9.79 -7.56
CA LEU A 242 12.22 -10.97 -6.84
C LEU A 242 11.40 -11.23 -5.57
N LEU A 243 10.98 -10.18 -4.87
CA LEU A 243 10.08 -10.30 -3.71
C LEU A 243 8.73 -10.89 -4.12
N TRP A 244 8.16 -10.48 -5.27
CA TRP A 244 6.92 -11.08 -5.78
C TRP A 244 7.08 -12.56 -6.10
N ILE A 245 8.21 -12.97 -6.70
CA ILE A 245 8.50 -14.37 -6.97
C ILE A 245 8.57 -15.14 -5.65
N MET A 246 9.30 -14.62 -4.67
CA MET A 246 9.47 -15.26 -3.37
C MET A 246 8.16 -15.37 -2.59
N LEU A 247 7.36 -14.30 -2.52
CA LEU A 247 6.03 -14.31 -1.90
C LEU A 247 5.09 -15.25 -2.66
N GLY A 248 5.19 -15.31 -3.99
CA GLY A 248 4.43 -16.24 -4.83
C GLY A 248 4.80 -17.72 -4.56
N LEU A 249 6.08 -18.02 -4.36
CA LEU A 249 6.55 -19.35 -3.97
C LEU A 249 6.03 -19.73 -2.58
N LEU A 250 6.06 -18.81 -1.63
CA LEU A 250 5.48 -19.04 -0.30
C LEU A 250 3.96 -19.25 -0.38
N ALA A 251 3.26 -18.44 -1.17
CA ALA A 251 1.84 -18.66 -1.41
C ALA A 251 1.58 -20.04 -2.03
N TRP A 252 2.40 -20.47 -2.97
CA TRP A 252 2.29 -21.80 -3.57
C TRP A 252 2.56 -22.92 -2.54
N LEU A 253 3.54 -22.73 -1.64
CA LEU A 253 3.85 -23.69 -0.59
C LEU A 253 2.69 -23.89 0.40
N PHE A 254 2.02 -22.81 0.80
CA PHE A 254 0.96 -22.85 1.82
C PHE A 254 -0.45 -23.04 1.25
N VAL A 255 -0.75 -22.41 0.11
CA VAL A 255 -2.09 -22.41 -0.51
C VAL A 255 -2.17 -23.41 -1.67
N GLY A 256 -1.01 -23.93 -2.14
CA GLY A 256 -0.94 -24.88 -3.22
C GLY A 256 -1.17 -24.25 -4.61
N ARG A 257 -1.58 -25.07 -5.59
CA ARG A 257 -1.79 -24.65 -6.99
C ARG A 257 -2.80 -23.52 -7.14
N ARG A 258 -3.71 -23.38 -6.20
CA ARG A 258 -4.72 -22.33 -6.19
C ARG A 258 -4.10 -20.93 -6.08
N SER A 259 -2.91 -20.78 -5.48
CA SER A 259 -2.20 -19.50 -5.39
C SER A 259 -1.92 -18.84 -6.74
N VAL A 260 -1.74 -19.62 -7.81
CA VAL A 260 -1.55 -19.10 -9.17
C VAL A 260 -2.78 -18.31 -9.63
N SER A 261 -3.97 -18.76 -9.28
CA SER A 261 -5.20 -18.04 -9.62
C SER A 261 -5.37 -16.76 -8.80
N LEU A 262 -4.80 -16.68 -7.58
CA LEU A 262 -4.85 -15.47 -6.74
C LEU A 262 -4.35 -14.24 -7.51
N PHE A 263 -3.21 -14.36 -8.19
CA PHE A 263 -2.64 -13.26 -9.00
C PHE A 263 -3.59 -12.78 -10.12
N ARG A 264 -4.45 -13.64 -10.64
CA ARG A 264 -5.48 -13.26 -11.61
C ARG A 264 -6.59 -12.44 -10.97
N TYR A 265 -6.99 -12.77 -9.76
CA TYR A 265 -8.02 -12.03 -9.02
C TYR A 265 -7.53 -10.67 -8.55
N ILE A 266 -6.30 -10.59 -8.04
CA ILE A 266 -5.75 -9.34 -7.47
C ILE A 266 -5.13 -8.39 -8.50
N ARG A 267 -5.08 -8.72 -9.78
CA ARG A 267 -4.47 -7.87 -10.82
C ARG A 267 -5.06 -6.46 -10.89
N GLU A 268 -6.39 -6.33 -10.71
CA GLU A 268 -7.07 -5.03 -10.72
C GLU A 268 -6.67 -4.18 -9.51
N PRO A 269 -6.80 -4.63 -8.25
CA PRO A 269 -6.34 -3.86 -7.11
C PRO A 269 -4.83 -3.55 -7.14
N VAL A 270 -4.00 -4.46 -7.65
CA VAL A 270 -2.56 -4.22 -7.83
C VAL A 270 -2.31 -3.06 -8.80
N LEU A 271 -3.01 -3.01 -9.94
CA LEU A 271 -2.91 -1.91 -10.90
C LEU A 271 -3.42 -0.58 -10.31
N VAL A 272 -4.49 -0.62 -9.52
CA VAL A 272 -4.99 0.57 -8.82
C VAL A 272 -3.94 1.08 -7.84
N ALA A 273 -3.37 0.21 -7.01
CA ALA A 273 -2.33 0.59 -6.06
C ALA A 273 -1.08 1.15 -6.74
N PHE A 274 -0.63 0.51 -7.82
CA PHE A 274 0.48 0.97 -8.63
C PHE A 274 0.22 2.37 -9.19
N SER A 275 -0.92 2.55 -9.85
CA SER A 275 -1.23 3.79 -10.55
C SER A 275 -1.52 4.96 -9.62
N ALA A 276 -2.13 4.70 -8.46
CA ALA A 276 -2.43 5.72 -7.46
C ALA A 276 -1.26 5.97 -6.49
N ALA A 277 -0.18 5.18 -6.58
CA ALA A 277 0.90 5.15 -5.60
C ALA A 277 0.34 5.05 -4.16
N SER A 278 -0.69 4.22 -3.98
CA SER A 278 -1.38 4.05 -2.69
C SER A 278 -1.97 2.65 -2.58
N SER A 279 -1.47 1.86 -1.64
CA SER A 279 -2.04 0.54 -1.35
C SER A 279 -3.43 0.64 -0.70
N GLU A 280 -3.67 1.70 0.08
CA GLU A 280 -4.96 1.97 0.72
C GLU A 280 -6.07 2.20 -0.31
N ALA A 281 -5.76 2.89 -1.43
CA ALA A 281 -6.71 3.11 -2.52
C ALA A 281 -7.22 1.80 -3.15
N ALA A 282 -6.44 0.72 -3.04
CA ALA A 282 -6.81 -0.59 -3.55
C ALA A 282 -7.61 -1.44 -2.53
N PHE A 283 -7.73 -0.99 -1.26
CA PHE A 283 -8.34 -1.79 -0.19
C PHE A 283 -9.71 -2.38 -0.54
N PRO A 284 -10.70 -1.59 -0.99
CA PRO A 284 -12.02 -2.13 -1.28
C PRO A 284 -12.00 -3.21 -2.37
N ARG A 285 -11.19 -2.97 -3.42
CA ARG A 285 -11.05 -3.94 -4.53
C ARG A 285 -10.26 -5.18 -4.13
N THR A 286 -9.31 -5.04 -3.22
CA THR A 286 -8.57 -6.19 -2.67
C THR A 286 -9.51 -7.09 -1.85
N LEU A 287 -10.38 -6.48 -1.05
CA LEU A 287 -11.38 -7.21 -0.27
C LEU A 287 -12.32 -8.02 -1.17
N GLU A 288 -12.89 -7.39 -2.21
CA GLU A 288 -13.75 -8.06 -3.20
C GLU A 288 -12.99 -9.16 -3.98
N ALA A 289 -11.73 -8.92 -4.33
CA ALA A 289 -10.92 -9.90 -5.05
C ALA A 289 -10.65 -11.15 -4.21
N LEU A 290 -10.40 -10.99 -2.91
CA LEU A 290 -10.20 -12.09 -1.98
C LEU A 290 -11.48 -12.87 -1.72
N ASP A 291 -12.62 -12.18 -1.61
CA ASP A 291 -13.93 -12.83 -1.48
C ASP A 291 -14.23 -13.71 -2.71
N ARG A 292 -14.04 -13.17 -3.90
CA ARG A 292 -14.17 -13.93 -5.18
C ARG A 292 -13.16 -15.07 -5.30
N PHE A 293 -11.98 -14.94 -4.72
CA PHE A 293 -10.98 -16.01 -4.65
C PHE A 293 -11.39 -17.11 -3.68
N GLY A 294 -12.27 -16.83 -2.72
CA GLY A 294 -12.79 -17.76 -1.72
C GLY A 294 -12.10 -17.68 -0.36
N VAL A 295 -11.45 -16.54 -0.06
CA VAL A 295 -11.05 -16.23 1.33
C VAL A 295 -12.28 -15.85 2.12
N PRO A 296 -12.59 -16.51 3.25
CA PRO A 296 -13.74 -16.16 4.07
C PRO A 296 -13.71 -14.69 4.48
N SER A 297 -14.81 -13.96 4.30
CA SER A 297 -14.91 -12.51 4.56
C SER A 297 -14.52 -12.15 6.00
N ARG A 298 -14.81 -13.05 7.00
CA ARG A 298 -14.36 -12.89 8.39
C ARG A 298 -12.85 -12.81 8.55
N ILE A 299 -12.07 -13.48 7.66
CA ILE A 299 -10.60 -13.48 7.70
C ILE A 299 -10.06 -12.29 6.90
N SER A 300 -10.53 -12.07 5.66
CA SER A 300 -10.06 -10.97 4.82
C SER A 300 -10.35 -9.61 5.46
N SER A 301 -11.53 -9.43 6.08
CA SER A 301 -11.91 -8.20 6.76
C SER A 301 -11.04 -7.87 7.98
N PHE A 302 -10.45 -8.88 8.61
CA PHE A 302 -9.54 -8.69 9.74
C PHE A 302 -8.07 -8.54 9.27
N VAL A 303 -7.60 -9.46 8.41
CA VAL A 303 -6.20 -9.52 8.01
C VAL A 303 -5.80 -8.32 7.15
N LEU A 304 -6.66 -7.89 6.21
CA LEU A 304 -6.31 -6.79 5.31
C LEU A 304 -6.07 -5.46 6.04
N PRO A 305 -7.01 -4.93 6.86
CA PRO A 305 -6.78 -3.66 7.55
C PRO A 305 -5.56 -3.71 8.46
N LEU A 306 -5.36 -4.82 9.16
CA LEU A 306 -4.19 -5.03 10.00
C LEU A 306 -2.90 -5.06 9.14
N GLY A 307 -2.96 -5.71 7.98
CA GLY A 307 -1.86 -5.79 7.03
C GLY A 307 -1.43 -4.44 6.47
N TYR A 308 -2.35 -3.52 6.23
CA TYR A 308 -2.02 -2.16 5.79
C TYR A 308 -1.20 -1.36 6.81
N SER A 309 -1.23 -1.76 8.07
CA SER A 309 -0.39 -1.16 9.13
C SER A 309 0.87 -1.98 9.42
N PHE A 310 0.82 -3.31 9.30
CA PHE A 310 1.87 -4.20 9.79
C PHE A 310 2.60 -4.99 8.69
N ASN A 311 2.01 -5.18 7.52
CA ASN A 311 2.57 -6.01 6.43
C ASN A 311 2.85 -5.17 5.17
N LEU A 312 3.82 -4.28 5.27
CA LEU A 312 4.21 -3.38 4.19
C LEU A 312 5.47 -3.89 3.48
N ASP A 313 5.40 -5.07 2.86
CA ASP A 313 6.54 -5.78 2.28
C ASP A 313 7.30 -4.96 1.24
N GLY A 314 6.59 -4.27 0.34
CA GLY A 314 7.18 -3.37 -0.64
C GLY A 314 7.86 -2.16 0.01
N SER A 315 7.28 -1.63 1.11
CA SER A 315 7.88 -0.52 1.85
C SER A 315 9.13 -0.96 2.62
N MET A 316 9.16 -2.18 3.16
CA MET A 316 10.37 -2.75 3.78
C MET A 316 11.52 -2.83 2.76
N MET A 317 11.26 -3.40 1.58
CA MET A 317 12.23 -3.44 0.49
C MET A 317 12.73 -2.05 0.12
N TYR A 318 11.83 -1.11 -0.11
CA TYR A 318 12.16 0.27 -0.45
C TYR A 318 13.01 0.97 0.63
N MET A 319 12.62 0.87 1.90
CA MET A 319 13.37 1.49 2.99
C MET A 319 14.78 0.92 3.12
N THR A 320 14.94 -0.40 2.91
CA THR A 320 16.26 -1.05 2.87
C THR A 320 17.13 -0.47 1.76
N PHE A 321 16.59 -0.43 0.53
CA PHE A 321 17.32 0.11 -0.61
C PHE A 321 17.67 1.58 -0.41
N ALA A 322 16.71 2.41 0.03
CA ALA A 322 16.92 3.85 0.20
C ALA A 322 17.97 4.17 1.26
N SER A 323 17.90 3.53 2.43
CA SER A 323 18.86 3.79 3.51
C SER A 323 20.28 3.38 3.15
N LEU A 324 20.45 2.19 2.56
CA LEU A 324 21.76 1.70 2.15
C LEU A 324 22.28 2.40 0.89
N PHE A 325 21.40 2.79 -0.04
CA PHE A 325 21.76 3.64 -1.18
C PHE A 325 22.36 4.96 -0.70
N ILE A 326 21.73 5.62 0.28
CA ILE A 326 22.27 6.88 0.85
C ILE A 326 23.65 6.64 1.47
N ALA A 327 23.81 5.59 2.29
CA ALA A 327 25.10 5.25 2.86
C ALA A 327 26.18 5.05 1.78
N GLN A 328 25.87 4.28 0.71
CA GLN A 328 26.78 4.05 -0.41
C GLN A 328 27.09 5.33 -1.18
N ALA A 329 26.10 6.19 -1.46
CA ALA A 329 26.27 7.43 -2.21
C ALA A 329 27.22 8.39 -1.50
N TYR A 330 27.16 8.45 -0.17
CA TYR A 330 28.09 9.27 0.63
C TYR A 330 29.39 8.54 1.01
N GLY A 331 29.64 7.34 0.50
CA GLY A 331 30.87 6.58 0.78
C GLY A 331 30.99 6.10 2.23
N ILE A 332 29.87 6.02 2.95
CA ILE A 332 29.85 5.61 4.36
C ILE A 332 29.73 4.08 4.44
N HIS A 333 30.77 3.44 4.96
CA HIS A 333 30.79 1.99 5.16
C HIS A 333 30.18 1.64 6.51
N LEU A 334 29.06 0.93 6.48
CA LEU A 334 28.42 0.34 7.65
C LEU A 334 28.82 -1.14 7.75
N ASP A 335 29.24 -1.59 8.92
CA ASP A 335 29.42 -3.00 9.19
C ASP A 335 28.08 -3.76 9.13
N LEU A 336 28.10 -5.05 8.88
CA LEU A 336 26.91 -5.88 8.71
C LEU A 336 26.00 -5.85 9.96
N GLY A 337 26.59 -5.84 11.15
CA GLY A 337 25.83 -5.77 12.40
C GLY A 337 25.02 -4.48 12.51
N THR A 338 25.65 -3.34 12.21
CA THR A 338 24.99 -2.03 12.17
C THR A 338 23.89 -1.99 11.12
N GLN A 339 24.12 -2.56 9.93
CA GLN A 339 23.08 -2.64 8.88
C GLN A 339 21.87 -3.45 9.34
N ILE A 340 22.09 -4.64 9.92
CA ILE A 340 21.00 -5.49 10.43
C ILE A 340 20.23 -4.75 11.52
N PHE A 341 20.92 -4.10 12.47
CA PHE A 341 20.28 -3.34 13.54
C PHE A 341 19.46 -2.16 12.99
N MET A 342 19.98 -1.44 11.98
CA MET A 342 19.28 -0.38 11.29
C MET A 342 17.99 -0.89 10.62
N LEU A 343 18.06 -2.04 9.93
CA LEU A 343 16.89 -2.61 9.25
C LEU A 343 15.83 -3.12 10.24
N LEU A 344 16.24 -3.69 11.37
CA LEU A 344 15.30 -4.06 12.45
C LEU A 344 14.64 -2.83 13.07
N THR A 345 15.40 -1.74 13.23
CA THR A 345 14.84 -0.46 13.67
C THR A 345 13.81 0.07 12.69
N LEU A 346 14.11 0.06 11.38
CA LEU A 346 13.17 0.41 10.31
C LEU A 346 11.89 -0.45 10.37
N MET A 347 12.05 -1.76 10.60
CA MET A 347 10.90 -2.66 10.71
C MET A 347 9.97 -2.28 11.86
N ILE A 348 10.52 -1.96 13.01
CA ILE A 348 9.73 -1.62 14.21
C ILE A 348 9.10 -0.23 14.04
N THR A 349 9.89 0.77 13.67
CA THR A 349 9.43 2.16 13.55
C THR A 349 8.41 2.36 12.44
N SER A 350 8.44 1.55 11.38
CA SER A 350 7.47 1.60 10.30
C SER A 350 6.05 1.18 10.69
N LYS A 351 5.88 0.43 11.79
CA LYS A 351 4.58 -0.10 12.20
C LYS A 351 3.64 0.95 12.82
N GLY A 352 4.16 2.11 13.22
CA GLY A 352 3.36 3.17 13.86
C GLY A 352 2.94 4.32 12.94
N ILE A 353 3.25 4.27 11.61
CA ILE A 353 3.13 5.45 10.73
C ILE A 353 2.15 5.23 9.59
N ALA A 354 1.25 4.27 9.72
CA ALA A 354 0.17 4.07 8.76
C ALA A 354 -0.68 5.34 8.63
N GLY A 355 -1.01 5.73 7.39
CA GLY A 355 -1.87 6.89 7.12
C GLY A 355 -1.16 8.24 6.96
N VAL A 356 0.15 8.33 7.23
CA VAL A 356 0.91 9.57 7.02
C VAL A 356 1.40 9.64 5.56
N PRO A 357 1.17 10.74 4.83
CA PRO A 357 1.73 10.90 3.50
C PRO A 357 3.25 10.78 3.52
N ARG A 358 3.81 9.99 2.58
CA ARG A 358 5.26 9.72 2.50
C ARG A 358 5.86 9.11 3.78
N ALA A 359 5.07 8.33 4.51
CA ALA A 359 5.46 7.71 5.79
C ALA A 359 6.82 7.01 5.73
N SER A 360 7.14 6.31 4.65
CA SER A 360 8.43 5.63 4.52
C SER A 360 9.63 6.58 4.51
N LEU A 361 9.50 7.79 3.92
CA LEU A 361 10.58 8.79 3.94
C LEU A 361 10.81 9.35 5.34
N VAL A 362 9.73 9.55 6.11
CA VAL A 362 9.82 10.00 7.52
C VAL A 362 10.55 8.95 8.37
N VAL A 363 10.22 7.65 8.19
CA VAL A 363 10.92 6.54 8.88
C VAL A 363 12.39 6.49 8.49
N ILE A 364 12.68 6.61 7.19
CA ILE A 364 14.06 6.64 6.70
C ILE A 364 14.82 7.81 7.35
N ALA A 365 14.25 9.03 7.35
CA ALA A 365 14.88 10.22 7.93
C ALA A 365 15.28 10.01 9.38
N ALA A 366 14.34 9.57 10.21
CA ALA A 366 14.60 9.31 11.62
C ALA A 366 15.66 8.23 11.83
N THR A 367 15.62 7.18 10.99
CA THR A 367 16.62 6.11 11.07
C THR A 367 18.00 6.59 10.64
N LEU A 368 18.11 7.37 9.55
CA LEU A 368 19.40 7.93 9.12
C LEU A 368 20.04 8.75 10.24
N ASN A 369 19.28 9.60 10.92
CA ASN A 369 19.78 10.39 12.06
C ASN A 369 20.28 9.50 13.21
N GLN A 370 19.54 8.48 13.58
CA GLN A 370 19.92 7.53 14.63
C GLN A 370 21.26 6.85 14.33
N PHE A 371 21.50 6.52 13.05
CA PHE A 371 22.72 5.87 12.59
C PHE A 371 23.79 6.84 12.06
N LYS A 372 23.64 8.15 12.32
CA LYS A 372 24.58 9.22 11.91
C LYS A 372 24.85 9.25 10.41
N LEU A 373 23.87 8.89 9.61
CA LEU A 373 23.90 9.01 8.15
C LEU A 373 23.37 10.39 7.72
N PRO A 374 23.86 10.95 6.59
CA PRO A 374 23.41 12.25 6.11
C PRO A 374 21.93 12.24 5.74
N GLU A 375 21.11 12.95 6.51
CA GLU A 375 19.68 13.09 6.25
C GLU A 375 19.41 13.75 4.88
N ALA A 376 20.27 14.67 4.47
CA ALA A 376 20.21 15.34 3.18
C ALA A 376 20.17 14.35 2.00
N GLY A 377 20.68 13.12 2.16
CA GLY A 377 20.59 12.06 1.16
C GLY A 377 19.16 11.66 0.79
N ILE A 378 18.18 11.95 1.65
CA ILE A 378 16.77 11.74 1.36
C ILE A 378 16.31 12.55 0.13
N LEU A 379 16.90 13.72 -0.12
CA LEU A 379 16.57 14.54 -1.27
C LEU A 379 16.83 13.80 -2.60
N LEU A 380 17.83 12.91 -2.65
CA LEU A 380 18.09 12.05 -3.81
C LEU A 380 16.95 11.06 -4.03
N VAL A 381 16.54 10.41 -2.95
CA VAL A 381 15.47 9.41 -2.99
C VAL A 381 14.12 10.08 -3.27
N LEU A 382 13.86 11.24 -2.66
CA LEU A 382 12.66 12.04 -2.86
C LEU A 382 12.45 12.41 -4.33
N ALA A 383 13.54 12.60 -5.09
CA ALA A 383 13.47 12.95 -6.52
C ALA A 383 12.75 11.86 -7.35
N VAL A 384 12.88 10.59 -6.98
CA VAL A 384 12.27 9.45 -7.69
C VAL A 384 11.21 8.70 -6.85
N ASP A 385 10.92 9.18 -5.65
CA ASP A 385 10.04 8.54 -4.68
C ASP A 385 8.67 8.18 -5.26
N HIS A 386 8.07 9.05 -6.06
CA HIS A 386 6.75 8.78 -6.65
C HIS A 386 6.74 7.50 -7.50
N PHE A 387 7.77 7.31 -8.34
CA PHE A 387 7.87 6.11 -9.18
C PHE A 387 8.13 4.86 -8.35
N LEU A 388 8.92 4.98 -7.29
CA LEU A 388 9.19 3.88 -6.38
C LEU A 388 7.97 3.55 -5.51
N ASP A 389 7.18 4.56 -5.13
CA ASP A 389 5.93 4.40 -4.40
C ASP A 389 4.87 3.61 -5.19
N MET A 390 4.81 3.79 -6.51
CA MET A 390 3.95 2.98 -7.39
C MET A 390 4.26 1.48 -7.22
N GLY A 391 5.53 1.08 -7.33
CA GLY A 391 5.96 -0.30 -7.22
C GLY A 391 5.78 -0.88 -5.81
N ARG A 392 6.16 -0.13 -4.78
CA ARG A 392 6.02 -0.58 -3.38
C ARG A 392 4.55 -0.74 -2.97
N SER A 393 3.67 0.18 -3.40
CA SER A 393 2.22 0.12 -3.11
C SER A 393 1.57 -1.11 -3.75
N ALA A 394 1.91 -1.41 -5.00
CA ALA A 394 1.47 -2.63 -5.67
C ALA A 394 1.96 -3.89 -4.93
N THR A 395 3.22 -3.89 -4.47
CA THR A 395 3.82 -5.01 -3.73
C THR A 395 3.14 -5.21 -2.37
N ASN A 396 2.80 -4.13 -1.66
CA ASN A 396 2.05 -4.21 -0.40
C ASN A 396 0.69 -4.88 -0.59
N VAL A 397 -0.02 -4.59 -1.70
CA VAL A 397 -1.30 -5.25 -2.02
C VAL A 397 -1.10 -6.75 -2.27
N VAL A 398 -0.06 -7.13 -3.02
CA VAL A 398 0.28 -8.55 -3.26
C VAL A 398 0.58 -9.25 -1.94
N GLY A 399 1.45 -8.68 -1.10
CA GLY A 399 1.82 -9.25 0.20
C GLY A 399 0.61 -9.44 1.12
N ASN A 400 -0.26 -8.43 1.20
CA ASN A 400 -1.47 -8.50 2.02
C ASN A 400 -2.50 -9.52 1.51
N ALA A 401 -2.66 -9.65 0.19
CA ALA A 401 -3.54 -10.65 -0.40
C ALA A 401 -3.03 -12.07 -0.15
N ILE A 402 -1.71 -12.28 -0.25
CA ILE A 402 -1.07 -13.56 0.08
C ILE A 402 -1.24 -13.86 1.58
N ALA A 403 -0.97 -12.89 2.46
CA ALA A 403 -1.14 -13.04 3.89
C ALA A 403 -2.56 -13.51 4.26
N ALA A 404 -3.59 -12.82 3.72
CA ALA A 404 -4.99 -13.19 3.95
C ALA A 404 -5.30 -14.61 3.46
N SER A 405 -4.76 -15.00 2.31
CA SER A 405 -4.95 -16.33 1.73
C SER A 405 -4.27 -17.42 2.56
N VAL A 406 -3.03 -17.18 3.03
CA VAL A 406 -2.28 -18.13 3.86
C VAL A 406 -2.94 -18.29 5.23
N VAL A 407 -3.34 -17.20 5.87
CA VAL A 407 -4.05 -17.24 7.16
C VAL A 407 -5.38 -17.99 7.02
N ALA A 408 -6.13 -17.73 5.94
CA ALA A 408 -7.37 -18.46 5.65
C ALA A 408 -7.13 -19.95 5.46
N ARG A 409 -6.03 -20.34 4.83
CA ARG A 409 -5.63 -21.74 4.70
C ARG A 409 -5.30 -22.38 6.06
N TRP A 410 -4.58 -21.68 6.92
CA TRP A 410 -4.25 -22.15 8.26
C TRP A 410 -5.47 -22.26 9.19
N GLU A 411 -6.56 -21.54 8.88
CA GLU A 411 -7.86 -21.66 9.57
C GLU A 411 -8.82 -22.64 8.89
N GLY A 412 -8.36 -23.42 7.89
CA GLY A 412 -9.17 -24.40 7.18
C GLY A 412 -10.23 -23.79 6.24
N GLY A 413 -10.13 -22.48 5.96
CA GLY A 413 -11.11 -21.76 5.15
C GLY A 413 -10.91 -21.88 3.63
N ILE A 414 -9.75 -22.34 3.15
CA ILE A 414 -9.45 -22.53 1.74
C ILE A 414 -9.04 -23.99 1.48
N ASP A 415 -9.74 -24.66 0.55
CA ASP A 415 -9.34 -25.96 0.05
C ASP A 415 -8.31 -25.81 -1.08
N PRO A 416 -7.05 -26.28 -0.93
CA PRO A 416 -6.01 -26.13 -1.94
C PRO A 416 -6.28 -26.96 -3.21
N GLU A 417 -7.11 -28.01 -3.11
CA GLU A 417 -7.40 -28.92 -4.21
C GLU A 417 -8.55 -28.46 -5.10
N LYS A 418 -9.46 -27.60 -4.57
CA LYS A 418 -10.54 -27.03 -5.36
C LYS A 418 -10.06 -25.79 -6.12
N PRO A 419 -10.22 -25.74 -7.45
CA PRO A 419 -9.98 -24.51 -8.19
C PRO A 419 -10.94 -23.42 -7.70
N ALA A 420 -10.48 -22.16 -7.65
CA ALA A 420 -11.36 -21.04 -7.38
C ALA A 420 -12.45 -21.01 -8.47
N GLU A 421 -13.70 -21.13 -8.11
CA GLU A 421 -14.81 -20.98 -9.03
C GLU A 421 -14.79 -19.54 -9.56
N ILE A 422 -14.73 -19.40 -10.88
CA ILE A 422 -14.88 -18.11 -11.54
C ILE A 422 -16.38 -17.84 -11.58
N GLU A 423 -16.97 -17.41 -10.46
CA GLU A 423 -18.32 -16.88 -10.55
C GLU A 423 -18.33 -15.66 -11.48
N PRO A 424 -19.20 -15.65 -12.48
CA PRO A 424 -19.42 -14.44 -13.26
C PRO A 424 -19.92 -13.34 -12.30
N PRO A 425 -19.53 -12.07 -12.52
CA PRO A 425 -20.02 -10.97 -11.70
C PRO A 425 -21.56 -11.06 -11.67
N HIS A 426 -22.14 -11.01 -10.47
CA HIS A 426 -23.58 -11.07 -10.27
C HIS A 426 -24.24 -10.10 -11.25
N ALA A 427 -25.01 -10.64 -12.19
CA ALA A 427 -25.93 -9.83 -12.97
C ALA A 427 -26.87 -9.16 -11.95
N PRO A 428 -27.16 -7.86 -12.11
CA PRO A 428 -28.14 -7.21 -11.24
C PRO A 428 -29.43 -8.02 -11.34
N SER A 429 -29.89 -8.50 -10.20
CA SER A 429 -31.20 -9.13 -10.10
C SER A 429 -32.24 -8.06 -10.43
N HIS A 430 -32.63 -7.97 -11.68
CA HIS A 430 -33.85 -7.29 -12.11
C HIS A 430 -35.04 -8.10 -11.57
N GLY A 431 -35.32 -7.94 -10.30
CA GLY A 431 -36.51 -8.42 -9.63
C GLY A 431 -37.48 -7.28 -9.39
N LEU A 432 -37.87 -6.58 -10.45
CA LEU A 432 -39.15 -5.90 -10.51
C LEU A 432 -40.12 -6.82 -11.27
N GLY A 433 -40.58 -7.85 -10.56
CA GLY A 433 -41.74 -8.61 -10.95
C GLY A 433 -42.97 -7.86 -10.48
N GLY A 434 -43.61 -7.17 -11.41
CA GLY A 434 -44.94 -6.66 -11.20
C GLY A 434 -45.95 -7.81 -11.15
N GLY A 435 -47.07 -7.54 -10.54
CA GLY A 435 -48.22 -8.33 -10.88
C GLY A 435 -49.22 -8.58 -9.76
N ARG A 436 -50.25 -7.82 -9.80
CA ARG A 436 -51.63 -8.05 -9.38
C ARG A 436 -51.97 -8.11 -7.91
#